data_ec0c95e0d8c27400396ff707d027062c
#
_entry.id   ec0c95e0d8c27400396ff707d027062c
#
_cell.length_a   1.000
_cell.length_b   1.000
_cell.length_c   1.000
_cell.angle_alpha   90.00
_cell.angle_beta   90.00
_cell.angle_gamma   90.00
#
_symmetry.space_group_name_H-M   'P 1'
#
loop_
_entity.id
_entity.type
_entity.pdbx_description
1 polymer ?
#
loop_
_entity_poly.entity_id
_entity_poly.type
_entity_poly.pdbx_seq_one_letter_code
_entity_poly.pdbx_strand_id
1 'polypeptide(L)'
;MDALLPEAHCYDMELRQERRAAERPLVSVVDDDESVRESLPDLLGEFGFAARAFSSAEEFLVSDCVEQTRCLILDFAMPGMNGPELQRELKLRRQGIPIIFITASTDKTVRARLLERGAVECLFKPFSDTALLEAINSALHPT
;
A
#
# COMPACT_ATOMS: atom_id res chain seq x y z
N MET A 1 -20.11 13.53 -39.64
CA MET A 1 -20.06 12.61 -38.47
C MET A 1 -18.86 11.70 -38.53
N ASP A 2 -18.61 11.06 -39.64
CA ASP A 2 -17.48 10.12 -39.77
C ASP A 2 -16.13 10.79 -39.59
N ALA A 3 -16.01 12.05 -39.99
CA ALA A 3 -14.76 12.81 -39.87
C ALA A 3 -14.35 13.03 -38.38
N LEU A 4 -15.31 12.93 -37.46
CA LEU A 4 -15.05 13.08 -36.03
C LEU A 4 -14.60 11.79 -35.38
N LEU A 5 -14.84 10.63 -36.00
CA LEU A 5 -14.53 9.34 -35.43
C LEU A 5 -13.06 9.15 -35.09
N PRO A 6 -12.09 9.49 -35.95
CA PRO A 6 -10.68 9.34 -35.60
C PRO A 6 -10.27 10.20 -34.40
N GLU A 7 -10.75 11.42 -34.35
CA GLU A 7 -10.46 12.31 -33.23
C GLU A 7 -11.10 11.81 -31.93
N ALA A 8 -12.36 11.37 -32.05
CA ALA A 8 -13.08 10.80 -30.89
C ALA A 8 -12.38 9.54 -30.40
N HIS A 9 -11.84 8.73 -31.29
CA HIS A 9 -11.12 7.52 -30.93
C HIS A 9 -9.83 7.82 -30.17
N CYS A 10 -9.03 8.77 -30.65
CA CYS A 10 -7.80 9.19 -29.98
C CYS A 10 -8.12 9.78 -28.60
N TYR A 11 -9.13 10.60 -28.52
CA TYR A 11 -9.57 11.21 -27.28
C TYR A 11 -10.04 10.15 -26.28
N ASP A 12 -10.78 9.17 -26.76
CA ASP A 12 -11.28 8.07 -25.94
C ASP A 12 -10.12 7.23 -25.38
N MET A 13 -9.07 7.02 -26.16
CA MET A 13 -7.88 6.31 -25.68
C MET A 13 -7.17 7.07 -24.56
N GLU A 14 -7.04 8.38 -24.69
CA GLU A 14 -6.45 9.21 -23.63
C GLU A 14 -7.29 9.14 -22.35
N LEU A 15 -8.60 9.22 -22.49
CA LEU A 15 -9.50 9.10 -21.34
C LEU A 15 -9.38 7.74 -20.67
N ARG A 16 -9.21 6.68 -21.46
CA ARG A 16 -9.03 5.32 -20.90
C ARG A 16 -7.74 5.22 -20.11
N GLN A 17 -6.67 5.82 -20.60
CA GLN A 17 -5.39 5.84 -19.88
C GLN A 17 -5.52 6.62 -18.58
N GLU A 18 -6.18 7.75 -18.60
CA GLU A 18 -6.43 8.54 -17.41
C GLU A 18 -7.27 7.78 -16.39
N ARG A 19 -8.31 7.08 -16.85
CA ARG A 19 -9.15 6.25 -16.00
C ARG A 19 -8.36 5.12 -15.37
N ARG A 20 -7.49 4.47 -16.15
CA ARG A 20 -6.65 3.39 -15.61
C ARG A 20 -5.72 3.90 -14.53
N ALA A 21 -5.13 5.06 -14.72
CA ALA A 21 -4.29 5.68 -13.72
C ALA A 21 -5.09 6.03 -12.46
N ALA A 22 -6.30 6.59 -12.64
CA ALA A 22 -7.18 6.95 -11.54
C ALA A 22 -7.73 5.70 -10.83
N GLU A 23 -7.90 4.59 -11.55
CA GLU A 23 -8.45 3.35 -11.02
C GLU A 23 -7.40 2.45 -10.37
N ARG A 24 -6.11 2.76 -10.53
CA ARG A 24 -5.07 1.97 -9.88
C ARG A 24 -5.20 2.07 -8.37
N PRO A 25 -5.29 0.91 -7.69
CA PRO A 25 -5.35 0.94 -6.24
C PRO A 25 -4.12 1.60 -5.66
N LEU A 26 -4.33 2.49 -4.70
CA LEU A 26 -3.22 3.14 -4.02
C LEU A 26 -2.70 2.24 -2.91
N VAL A 27 -1.43 1.88 -2.99
CA VAL A 27 -0.71 1.18 -1.94
C VAL A 27 0.23 2.19 -1.29
N SER A 28 0.00 2.46 -0.02
CA SER A 28 0.88 3.36 0.74
C SER A 28 1.91 2.55 1.50
N VAL A 29 3.13 3.07 1.55
CA VAL A 29 4.26 2.42 2.23
C VAL A 29 4.72 3.36 3.34
N VAL A 30 4.77 2.85 4.57
CA VAL A 30 5.28 3.60 5.71
C VAL A 30 6.48 2.85 6.28
N ASP A 31 7.66 3.38 6.08
CA ASP A 31 8.92 2.77 6.53
C ASP A 31 9.96 3.88 6.70
N ASP A 32 10.68 3.86 7.80
CA ASP A 32 11.73 4.85 8.06
C ASP A 32 13.02 4.54 7.29
N ASP A 33 13.12 3.39 6.64
CA ASP A 33 14.27 3.00 5.81
C ASP A 33 14.14 3.64 4.43
N GLU A 34 15.09 4.53 4.11
CA GLU A 34 15.12 5.23 2.83
C GLU A 34 15.18 4.27 1.64
N SER A 35 15.94 3.17 1.75
CA SER A 35 16.07 2.22 0.65
C SER A 35 14.73 1.56 0.32
N VAL A 36 13.92 1.29 1.31
CA VAL A 36 12.56 0.75 1.11
C VAL A 36 11.68 1.79 0.43
N ARG A 37 11.73 3.04 0.90
CA ARG A 37 10.92 4.11 0.31
C ARG A 37 11.30 4.40 -1.14
N GLU A 38 12.56 4.17 -1.52
CA GLU A 38 13.01 4.37 -2.90
C GLU A 38 12.65 3.20 -3.81
N SER A 39 12.77 1.97 -3.32
CA SER A 39 12.62 0.79 -4.15
C SER A 39 11.20 0.25 -4.26
N LEU A 40 10.43 0.28 -3.17
CA LEU A 40 9.09 -0.31 -3.19
C LEU A 40 8.11 0.40 -4.13
N PRO A 41 8.06 1.73 -4.19
CA PRO A 41 7.13 2.38 -5.12
C PRO A 41 7.34 1.99 -6.58
N ASP A 42 8.59 1.83 -7.02
CA ASP A 42 8.89 1.41 -8.37
C ASP A 42 8.38 -0.01 -8.64
N LEU A 43 8.62 -0.92 -7.69
CA LEU A 43 8.15 -2.30 -7.79
C LEU A 43 6.62 -2.36 -7.82
N LEU A 44 5.96 -1.59 -6.97
CA LEU A 44 4.51 -1.54 -6.92
C LEU A 44 3.93 -0.99 -8.23
N GLY A 45 4.60 0.00 -8.81
CA GLY A 45 4.23 0.52 -10.12
C GLY A 45 4.31 -0.55 -11.21
N GLU A 46 5.34 -1.39 -11.18
CA GLU A 46 5.47 -2.51 -12.11
C GLU A 46 4.33 -3.51 -11.95
N PHE A 47 3.81 -3.69 -10.74
CA PHE A 47 2.67 -4.55 -10.47
C PHE A 47 1.32 -3.93 -10.85
N GLY A 48 1.32 -2.67 -11.27
CA GLY A 48 0.10 -1.98 -11.70
C GLY A 48 -0.60 -1.19 -10.60
N PHE A 49 0.07 -0.93 -9.49
CA PHE A 49 -0.49 -0.14 -8.38
C PHE A 49 0.01 1.29 -8.43
N ALA A 50 -0.79 2.22 -7.91
CA ALA A 50 -0.28 3.53 -7.55
C ALA A 50 0.41 3.39 -6.20
N ALA A 51 1.47 4.13 -5.96
CA ALA A 51 2.25 4.00 -4.74
C ALA A 51 2.65 5.35 -4.18
N ARG A 52 2.61 5.45 -2.85
CA ARG A 52 3.11 6.60 -2.10
C ARG A 52 3.93 6.08 -0.93
N ALA A 53 5.03 6.73 -0.63
CA ALA A 53 5.92 6.34 0.46
C ALA A 53 6.03 7.45 1.49
N PHE A 54 6.04 7.06 2.75
CA PHE A 54 6.11 7.97 3.90
C PHE A 54 7.20 7.50 4.84
N SER A 55 7.91 8.43 5.45
CA SER A 55 9.02 8.12 6.34
C SER A 55 8.58 7.84 7.77
N SER A 56 7.34 8.17 8.13
CA SER A 56 6.83 7.97 9.47
C SER A 56 5.31 7.77 9.46
N ALA A 57 4.79 7.19 10.53
CA ALA A 57 3.36 7.05 10.73
C ALA A 57 2.67 8.42 10.80
N GLU A 58 3.31 9.36 11.47
CA GLU A 58 2.78 10.72 11.62
C GLU A 58 2.63 11.42 10.28
N GLU A 59 3.65 11.26 9.41
CA GLU A 59 3.61 11.83 8.07
C GLU A 59 2.43 11.26 7.26
N PHE A 60 2.22 9.93 7.35
CA PHE A 60 1.09 9.29 6.68
C PHE A 60 -0.24 9.82 7.20
N LEU A 61 -0.39 9.92 8.52
CA LEU A 61 -1.66 10.31 9.14
C LEU A 61 -2.10 11.73 8.79
N VAL A 62 -1.16 12.65 8.55
CA VAL A 62 -1.50 14.02 8.17
C VAL A 62 -1.64 14.20 6.66
N SER A 63 -1.36 13.16 5.89
CA SER A 63 -1.45 13.23 4.43
C SER A 63 -2.90 13.09 3.98
N ASP A 64 -3.16 13.48 2.74
CA ASP A 64 -4.46 13.28 2.10
C ASP A 64 -4.61 11.87 1.53
N CYS A 65 -3.60 11.02 1.73
CA CYS A 65 -3.61 9.65 1.20
C CYS A 65 -4.35 8.64 2.07
N VAL A 66 -4.60 8.97 3.34
CA VAL A 66 -5.20 8.00 4.29
C VAL A 66 -6.49 7.42 3.74
N GLU A 67 -7.41 8.27 3.31
CA GLU A 67 -8.73 7.84 2.82
C GLU A 67 -8.67 7.14 1.47
N GLN A 68 -7.62 7.39 0.70
CA GLN A 68 -7.44 6.81 -0.64
C GLN A 68 -6.68 5.50 -0.61
N THR A 69 -6.01 5.19 0.48
CA THR A 69 -5.16 4.00 0.59
C THR A 69 -6.00 2.74 0.64
N ARG A 70 -5.74 1.84 -0.31
CA ARG A 70 -6.44 0.56 -0.42
C ARG A 70 -5.68 -0.57 0.28
N CYS A 71 -4.39 -0.39 0.47
CA CYS A 71 -3.53 -1.34 1.17
C CYS A 71 -2.36 -0.56 1.75
N LEU A 72 -2.02 -0.85 3.00
CA LEU A 72 -0.90 -0.19 3.68
C LEU A 72 0.20 -1.21 3.97
N ILE A 73 1.39 -0.95 3.44
CA ILE A 73 2.59 -1.71 3.78
C ILE A 73 3.28 -0.93 4.90
N LEU A 74 3.44 -1.54 6.05
CA LEU A 74 3.79 -0.84 7.28
C LEU A 74 4.94 -1.52 7.99
N ASP A 75 6.02 -0.77 8.20
CA ASP A 75 7.15 -1.26 8.99
C ASP A 75 6.73 -1.42 10.45
N PHE A 76 7.13 -2.53 11.04
CA PHE A 76 6.78 -2.84 12.43
C PHE A 76 7.45 -1.89 13.43
N ALA A 77 8.75 -1.63 13.25
CA ALA A 77 9.54 -0.86 14.20
C ALA A 77 10.01 0.45 13.59
N MET A 78 9.51 1.57 14.11
CA MET A 78 9.87 2.91 13.67
C MET A 78 10.00 3.82 14.89
N PRO A 79 10.87 4.84 14.83
CA PRO A 79 10.90 5.85 15.90
C PRO A 79 9.58 6.64 15.92
N GLY A 80 9.20 7.12 17.09
CA GLY A 80 7.91 7.77 17.28
C GLY A 80 6.79 6.74 17.29
N MET A 81 5.74 6.98 16.52
CA MET A 81 4.64 6.02 16.41
C MET A 81 5.10 4.78 15.64
N ASN A 82 5.05 3.61 16.25
CA ASN A 82 5.42 2.35 15.60
C ASN A 82 4.26 1.78 14.78
N GLY A 83 4.51 0.65 14.09
CA GLY A 83 3.49 0.04 13.23
C GLY A 83 2.22 -0.34 13.96
N PRO A 84 2.29 -1.11 15.07
CA PRO A 84 1.07 -1.46 15.82
C PRO A 84 0.31 -0.25 16.36
N GLU A 85 1.01 0.82 16.74
CA GLU A 85 0.35 2.04 17.19
C GLU A 85 -0.41 2.73 16.05
N LEU A 86 0.18 2.75 14.85
CA LEU A 86 -0.51 3.28 13.67
C LEU A 86 -1.75 2.43 13.36
N GLN A 87 -1.63 1.12 13.43
CA GLN A 87 -2.78 0.23 13.23
C GLN A 87 -3.91 0.56 14.18
N ARG A 88 -3.59 0.76 15.46
CA ARG A 88 -4.58 1.15 16.47
C ARG A 88 -5.22 2.49 16.13
N GLU A 89 -4.42 3.48 15.74
CA GLU A 89 -4.90 4.81 15.41
C GLU A 89 -5.87 4.77 14.23
N LEU A 90 -5.56 3.98 13.21
CA LEU A 90 -6.43 3.83 12.05
C LEU A 90 -7.77 3.20 12.43
N LYS A 91 -7.75 2.22 13.33
CA LYS A 91 -9.00 1.61 13.83
C LYS A 91 -9.84 2.63 14.61
N LEU A 92 -9.20 3.46 15.44
CA LEU A 92 -9.89 4.50 16.18
C LEU A 92 -10.53 5.53 15.25
N ARG A 93 -9.90 5.81 14.12
CA ARG A 93 -10.44 6.72 13.11
C ARG A 93 -11.42 6.03 12.17
N ARG A 94 -11.72 4.77 12.39
CA ARG A 94 -12.60 3.95 11.56
C ARG A 94 -12.12 3.84 10.11
N GLN A 95 -10.80 3.85 9.93
CA GLN A 95 -10.18 3.63 8.63
C GLN A 95 -9.88 2.14 8.51
N GLY A 96 -10.70 1.43 7.75
CA GLY A 96 -10.57 -0.02 7.57
C GLY A 96 -9.54 -0.40 6.50
N ILE A 97 -8.33 0.13 6.60
CA ILE A 97 -7.29 -0.11 5.61
C ILE A 97 -6.64 -1.47 5.90
N PRO A 98 -6.61 -2.40 4.91
CA PRO A 98 -5.86 -3.65 5.08
C PRO A 98 -4.38 -3.37 5.25
N ILE A 99 -3.76 -3.99 6.26
CA ILE A 99 -2.37 -3.74 6.60
C ILE A 99 -1.52 -4.99 6.38
N ILE A 100 -0.41 -4.81 5.67
CA ILE A 100 0.65 -5.80 5.54
C ILE A 100 1.84 -5.25 6.32
N PHE A 101 2.22 -5.93 7.40
CA PHE A 101 3.42 -5.53 8.13
C PHE A 101 4.67 -6.08 7.47
N ILE A 102 5.74 -5.30 7.52
CA ILE A 102 7.07 -5.76 7.15
C ILE A 102 8.00 -5.56 8.35
N THR A 103 8.86 -6.52 8.60
CA THR A 103 9.73 -6.47 9.80
C THR A 103 11.05 -7.16 9.53
N ALA A 104 12.11 -6.63 10.14
CA ALA A 104 13.42 -7.27 10.14
C ALA A 104 13.49 -8.42 11.18
N SER A 105 12.57 -8.45 12.13
CA SER A 105 12.53 -9.48 13.16
C SER A 105 11.90 -10.77 12.62
N THR A 106 12.53 -11.90 12.89
CA THR A 106 12.01 -13.22 12.49
C THR A 106 11.20 -13.89 13.60
N ASP A 107 10.78 -13.13 14.60
CA ASP A 107 10.01 -13.65 15.74
C ASP A 107 8.60 -14.02 15.29
N LYS A 108 8.31 -15.32 15.24
CA LYS A 108 7.01 -15.84 14.82
C LYS A 108 5.88 -15.46 15.78
N THR A 109 6.20 -15.19 17.03
CA THR A 109 5.21 -14.75 18.04
C THR A 109 4.68 -13.37 17.67
N VAL A 110 5.55 -12.47 17.23
CA VAL A 110 5.16 -11.13 16.77
C VAL A 110 4.23 -11.25 15.57
N ARG A 111 4.60 -12.08 14.60
CA ARG A 111 3.77 -12.30 13.40
C ARG A 111 2.38 -12.77 13.79
N ALA A 112 2.30 -13.78 14.67
CA ALA A 112 1.02 -14.32 15.10
C ALA A 112 0.13 -13.26 15.77
N ARG A 113 0.71 -12.42 16.62
CA ARG A 113 -0.02 -11.34 17.27
C ARG A 113 -0.55 -10.31 16.29
N LEU A 114 0.24 -9.95 15.28
CA LEU A 114 -0.19 -8.98 14.28
C LEU A 114 -1.35 -9.52 13.47
N LEU A 115 -1.31 -10.79 13.10
CA LEU A 115 -2.40 -11.44 12.36
C LEU A 115 -3.66 -11.54 13.22
N GLU A 116 -3.54 -11.85 14.50
CA GLU A 116 -4.67 -11.87 15.44
C GLU A 116 -5.33 -10.50 15.57
N ARG A 117 -4.55 -9.43 15.45
CA ARG A 117 -5.06 -8.06 15.52
C ARG A 117 -5.64 -7.56 14.20
N GLY A 118 -5.69 -8.42 13.19
CA GLY A 118 -6.35 -8.11 11.93
C GLY A 118 -5.45 -7.74 10.78
N ALA A 119 -4.13 -7.84 10.93
CA ALA A 119 -3.22 -7.64 9.80
C ALA A 119 -3.46 -8.74 8.74
N VAL A 120 -3.36 -8.36 7.48
CA VAL A 120 -3.52 -9.32 6.38
C VAL A 120 -2.34 -10.29 6.34
N GLU A 121 -1.15 -9.75 6.51
CA GLU A 121 0.08 -10.56 6.49
C GLU A 121 1.19 -9.82 7.21
N CYS A 122 2.24 -10.55 7.57
CA CYS A 122 3.47 -9.99 8.09
C CYS A 122 4.64 -10.66 7.37
N LEU A 123 5.37 -9.88 6.61
CA LEU A 123 6.50 -10.38 5.82
C LEU A 123 7.82 -10.05 6.51
N PHE A 124 8.72 -11.01 6.51
CA PHE A 124 10.06 -10.80 7.08
C PHE A 124 11.00 -10.24 6.02
N LYS A 125 11.75 -9.22 6.36
CA LYS A 125 12.78 -8.66 5.46
C LYS A 125 14.00 -9.56 5.44
N PRO A 126 14.61 -9.85 4.28
CA PRO A 126 14.14 -9.50 2.95
C PRO A 126 13.01 -10.43 2.49
N PHE A 127 12.01 -9.88 1.84
CA PHE A 127 10.90 -10.66 1.29
C PHE A 127 10.99 -10.68 -0.24
N SER A 128 10.39 -11.70 -0.85
CA SER A 128 10.38 -11.80 -2.30
C SER A 128 9.27 -10.93 -2.90
N ASP A 129 9.45 -10.55 -4.15
CA ASP A 129 8.43 -9.82 -4.92
C ASP A 129 7.13 -10.61 -4.98
N THR A 130 7.23 -11.93 -5.15
CA THR A 130 6.07 -12.82 -5.20
C THR A 130 5.30 -12.82 -3.89
N ALA A 131 5.99 -12.90 -2.76
CA ALA A 131 5.35 -12.90 -1.45
C ALA A 131 4.63 -11.57 -1.21
N LEU A 132 5.25 -10.46 -1.60
CA LEU A 132 4.63 -9.13 -1.47
C LEU A 132 3.38 -9.03 -2.33
N LEU A 133 3.47 -9.43 -3.60
CA LEU A 133 2.35 -9.36 -4.52
C LEU A 133 1.18 -10.22 -4.03
N GLU A 134 1.45 -11.43 -3.56
CA GLU A 134 0.41 -12.30 -3.01
C GLU A 134 -0.28 -11.66 -1.81
N ALA A 135 0.49 -11.04 -0.92
CA ALA A 135 -0.06 -10.37 0.25
C ALA A 135 -0.95 -9.19 -0.16
N ILE A 136 -0.51 -8.39 -1.13
CA ILE A 136 -1.31 -7.26 -1.63
C ILE A 136 -2.59 -7.76 -2.27
N ASN A 137 -2.53 -8.81 -3.08
CA ASN A 137 -3.72 -9.37 -3.71
C ASN A 137 -4.70 -9.88 -2.66
N SER A 138 -4.22 -10.50 -1.59
CA SER A 138 -5.07 -10.93 -0.48
C SER A 138 -5.72 -9.74 0.22
N ALA A 139 -4.99 -8.63 0.35
CA ALA A 139 -5.51 -7.42 0.98
C ALA A 139 -6.60 -6.76 0.12
N LEU A 140 -6.42 -6.73 -1.19
CA LEU A 140 -7.35 -6.05 -2.11
C LEU A 140 -8.56 -6.91 -2.47
N HIS A 141 -8.45 -8.22 -2.35
CA HIS A 141 -9.50 -9.17 -2.73
C HIS A 141 -9.76 -10.15 -1.58
N PRO A 142 -10.25 -9.66 -0.44
CA PRO A 142 -10.56 -10.56 0.68
C PRO A 142 -11.72 -11.49 0.31
N THR A 143 -11.57 -12.74 0.65
CA THR A 143 -12.61 -13.75 0.42
C THR A 143 -13.45 -13.99 1.65
#